data_940d3e07a20577a0da722feedb0f7028
#
_entry.id   940d3e07a20577a0da722feedb0f7028
#
_cell.length_a   1.000
_cell.length_b   1.000
_cell.length_c   1.000
_cell.angle_alpha   90.00
_cell.angle_beta   90.00
_cell.angle_gamma   90.00
#
_symmetry.space_group_name_H-M   'P 1'
#
loop_
_entity.id
_entity.type
_entity.pdbx_description
1 polymer ?
#
loop_
_entity_poly.entity_id
_entity_poly.type
_entity_poly.pdbx_seq_one_letter_code
_entity_poly.pdbx_strand_id
1 'polypeptide(L)'
;VLIEVSDDGKGIDANIIRKKAIQKGLVTDDLARLLSEVEILQFIFEPGFSSVEQVTAVSGRGVGMDVVKRSLDSIGGKVDIATQVGVGSTISLALPSSMALKAALLFMMGESEFAIPLTYTDAVIQLTKKDIHKIGKGLVANHLKKTISIVFLHDLFAITSLDDINTTNALQLGLTNVKDEVKLYVIVVSYGNREVGFVVDKLLQQKEIVEKPLSRPLDTTAFFSGATILGNGNVCLVLDIPSVMN
;
A
#
# COMPACT_ATOMS: atom_id res chain seq x y z
N VAL A 1 -4.68 -12.28 -8.24
CA VAL A 1 -5.91 -13.05 -7.88
C VAL A 1 -6.98 -12.74 -8.91
N LEU A 2 -7.69 -13.76 -9.42
CA LEU A 2 -8.83 -13.61 -10.31
C LEU A 2 -10.10 -14.03 -9.56
N ILE A 3 -11.11 -13.17 -9.58
CA ILE A 3 -12.44 -13.46 -9.03
C ILE A 3 -13.42 -13.37 -10.21
N GLU A 4 -14.21 -14.41 -10.43
CA GLU A 4 -15.21 -14.45 -11.48
C GLU A 4 -16.60 -14.60 -10.88
N VAL A 5 -17.53 -13.78 -11.36
CA VAL A 5 -18.94 -13.82 -10.99
C VAL A 5 -19.74 -14.04 -12.27
N SER A 6 -20.43 -15.17 -12.35
CA SER A 6 -21.21 -15.55 -13.52
C SER A 6 -22.70 -15.64 -13.20
N ASP A 7 -23.53 -15.21 -14.12
CA ASP A 7 -24.99 -15.39 -14.10
C ASP A 7 -25.45 -16.13 -15.36
N ASP A 8 -26.59 -16.81 -15.27
CA ASP A 8 -27.29 -17.48 -16.34
C ASP A 8 -28.48 -16.66 -16.86
N GLY A 9 -28.37 -15.34 -16.79
CA GLY A 9 -29.40 -14.40 -17.21
C GLY A 9 -29.51 -14.22 -18.74
N LYS A 10 -30.11 -13.13 -19.13
CA LYS A 10 -30.34 -12.81 -20.56
C LYS A 10 -29.11 -12.37 -21.33
N GLY A 11 -27.97 -12.20 -20.63
CA GLY A 11 -26.79 -11.61 -21.21
C GLY A 11 -26.95 -10.11 -21.52
N ILE A 12 -25.92 -9.51 -22.10
CA ILE A 12 -25.86 -8.08 -22.43
C ILE A 12 -25.65 -7.92 -23.94
N ASP A 13 -26.55 -7.19 -24.59
CA ASP A 13 -26.43 -6.88 -26.01
C ASP A 13 -25.55 -5.64 -26.22
N ALA A 14 -24.40 -5.85 -26.85
CA ALA A 14 -23.46 -4.76 -27.15
C ALA A 14 -24.07 -3.64 -28.01
N ASN A 15 -25.06 -3.95 -28.87
CA ASN A 15 -25.75 -2.95 -29.68
C ASN A 15 -26.61 -2.01 -28.82
N ILE A 16 -27.23 -2.52 -27.76
CA ILE A 16 -28.02 -1.71 -26.82
C ILE A 16 -27.06 -0.79 -26.05
N ILE A 17 -25.91 -1.31 -25.61
CA ILE A 17 -24.88 -0.53 -24.91
C ILE A 17 -24.33 0.56 -25.83
N ARG A 18 -24.01 0.24 -27.10
CA ARG A 18 -23.54 1.20 -28.11
C ARG A 18 -24.49 2.38 -28.27
N LYS A 19 -25.77 2.09 -28.51
CA LYS A 19 -26.80 3.14 -28.64
C LYS A 19 -26.89 4.02 -27.40
N LYS A 20 -26.86 3.43 -26.21
CA LYS A 20 -26.93 4.15 -24.95
C LYS A 20 -25.68 5.00 -24.70
N ALA A 21 -24.49 4.53 -25.06
CA ALA A 21 -23.24 5.29 -24.96
C ALA A 21 -23.25 6.53 -25.85
N ILE A 22 -23.77 6.41 -27.09
CA ILE A 22 -23.95 7.54 -28.01
C ILE A 22 -24.98 8.54 -27.45
N GLN A 23 -26.14 8.06 -26.98
CA GLN A 23 -27.17 8.91 -26.40
C GLN A 23 -26.68 9.71 -25.16
N LYS A 24 -25.78 9.11 -24.38
CA LYS A 24 -25.17 9.75 -23.21
C LYS A 24 -23.97 10.64 -23.56
N GLY A 25 -23.57 10.73 -24.83
CA GLY A 25 -22.43 11.54 -25.27
C GLY A 25 -21.07 11.00 -24.85
N LEU A 26 -20.98 9.72 -24.45
CA LEU A 26 -19.73 9.07 -24.06
C LEU A 26 -18.85 8.74 -25.25
N VAL A 27 -19.45 8.57 -26.43
CA VAL A 27 -18.78 8.26 -27.69
C VAL A 27 -19.58 8.85 -28.86
N THR A 28 -18.90 9.28 -29.92
CA THR A 28 -19.56 9.72 -31.18
C THR A 28 -20.01 8.49 -31.99
N ASP A 29 -21.01 8.68 -32.89
CA ASP A 29 -21.52 7.58 -33.73
C ASP A 29 -20.42 6.97 -34.61
N ASP A 30 -19.56 7.83 -35.21
CA ASP A 30 -18.47 7.38 -36.06
C ASP A 30 -17.44 6.54 -35.28
N LEU A 31 -17.07 6.95 -34.09
CA LEU A 31 -16.14 6.22 -33.24
C LEU A 31 -16.77 4.92 -32.73
N ALA A 32 -18.05 4.95 -32.33
CA ALA A 32 -18.76 3.78 -31.83
C ALA A 32 -18.87 2.65 -32.86
N ARG A 33 -18.87 2.97 -34.17
CA ARG A 33 -18.84 1.96 -35.25
C ARG A 33 -17.50 1.27 -35.42
N LEU A 34 -16.41 1.92 -35.01
CA LEU A 34 -15.04 1.38 -35.09
C LEU A 34 -14.68 0.50 -33.89
N LEU A 35 -15.38 0.68 -32.77
CA LEU A 35 -15.12 -0.08 -31.55
C LEU A 35 -15.63 -1.50 -31.65
N SER A 36 -14.85 -2.44 -31.15
CA SER A 36 -15.23 -3.85 -30.98
C SER A 36 -16.34 -4.01 -29.94
N GLU A 37 -17.00 -5.16 -29.91
CA GLU A 37 -18.04 -5.47 -28.91
C GLU A 37 -17.47 -5.41 -27.49
N VAL A 38 -16.25 -5.89 -27.27
CA VAL A 38 -15.57 -5.85 -25.97
C VAL A 38 -15.36 -4.41 -25.51
N GLU A 39 -14.91 -3.52 -26.39
CA GLU A 39 -14.73 -2.09 -26.07
C GLU A 39 -16.06 -1.39 -25.81
N ILE A 40 -17.09 -1.73 -26.53
CA ILE A 40 -18.45 -1.21 -26.29
C ILE A 40 -18.98 -1.64 -24.92
N LEU A 41 -18.75 -2.89 -24.51
CA LEU A 41 -19.19 -3.39 -23.21
C LEU A 41 -18.49 -2.67 -22.04
N GLN A 42 -17.28 -2.14 -22.23
CA GLN A 42 -16.59 -1.38 -21.20
C GLN A 42 -17.34 -0.10 -20.77
N PHE A 43 -18.20 0.46 -21.60
CA PHE A 43 -19.03 1.63 -21.23
C PHE A 43 -19.98 1.35 -20.06
N ILE A 44 -20.27 0.08 -19.74
CA ILE A 44 -21.08 -0.30 -18.57
C ILE A 44 -20.45 0.19 -17.25
N PHE A 45 -19.12 0.32 -17.24
CA PHE A 45 -18.35 0.76 -16.09
C PHE A 45 -18.16 2.28 -16.03
N GLU A 46 -18.63 3.03 -17.01
CA GLU A 46 -18.51 4.49 -17.00
C GLU A 46 -19.49 5.13 -16.00
N PRO A 47 -19.07 6.19 -15.32
CA PRO A 47 -19.91 6.89 -14.34
C PRO A 47 -21.27 7.29 -14.92
N GLY A 48 -22.34 6.93 -14.24
CA GLY A 48 -23.70 7.27 -14.65
C GLY A 48 -24.24 6.48 -15.86
N PHE A 49 -23.48 5.52 -16.41
CA PHE A 49 -23.99 4.68 -17.50
C PHE A 49 -25.16 3.80 -17.06
N SER A 50 -25.05 3.21 -15.87
CA SER A 50 -25.98 2.23 -15.29
C SER A 50 -27.11 2.84 -14.47
N SER A 51 -27.39 4.16 -14.58
CA SER A 51 -28.56 4.73 -13.90
C SER A 51 -29.84 4.12 -14.45
N VAL A 52 -30.32 3.10 -13.76
CA VAL A 52 -31.67 2.55 -13.94
C VAL A 52 -32.63 3.62 -13.48
N GLU A 53 -33.55 4.08 -14.34
CA GLU A 53 -34.63 5.02 -14.00
C GLU A 53 -35.60 4.47 -12.95
N GLN A 54 -35.48 3.19 -12.59
CA GLN A 54 -36.26 2.56 -11.53
C GLN A 54 -35.31 1.90 -10.51
N VAL A 55 -35.21 2.51 -9.34
CA VAL A 55 -34.63 1.90 -8.17
C VAL A 55 -35.52 0.71 -7.78
N THR A 56 -35.13 -0.50 -8.18
CA THR A 56 -35.80 -1.70 -7.69
C THR A 56 -35.42 -1.89 -6.20
N ALA A 57 -36.39 -2.26 -5.37
CA ALA A 57 -36.25 -2.42 -3.93
C ALA A 57 -35.14 -3.42 -3.48
N VAL A 58 -34.55 -4.16 -4.44
CA VAL A 58 -33.50 -5.16 -4.21
C VAL A 58 -32.08 -4.58 -4.25
N SER A 59 -31.85 -3.46 -4.95
CA SER A 59 -30.53 -2.77 -5.00
C SER A 59 -30.50 -1.54 -4.08
N GLY A 60 -30.79 -1.69 -2.83
CA GLY A 60 -31.07 -0.65 -1.82
C GLY A 60 -30.00 0.46 -1.61
N ARG A 61 -29.00 0.62 -2.48
CA ARG A 61 -27.98 1.68 -2.38
C ARG A 61 -27.61 2.35 -3.72
N GLY A 62 -28.24 2.02 -4.86
CA GLY A 62 -27.89 2.66 -6.14
C GLY A 62 -26.41 2.52 -6.54
N VAL A 63 -25.77 1.43 -6.14
CA VAL A 63 -24.35 1.16 -6.44
C VAL A 63 -24.26 0.64 -7.87
N GLY A 64 -23.71 1.44 -8.78
CA GLY A 64 -23.48 1.08 -10.17
C GLY A 64 -22.16 0.33 -10.38
N MET A 65 -21.98 -0.23 -11.57
CA MET A 65 -20.72 -0.91 -11.95
C MET A 65 -19.53 0.04 -11.99
N ASP A 66 -19.76 1.34 -12.11
CA ASP A 66 -18.76 2.40 -12.00
C ASP A 66 -18.07 2.44 -10.62
N VAL A 67 -18.82 2.11 -9.56
CA VAL A 67 -18.24 2.01 -8.20
C VAL A 67 -17.30 0.81 -8.09
N VAL A 68 -17.68 -0.33 -8.72
CA VAL A 68 -16.83 -1.53 -8.76
C VAL A 68 -15.52 -1.22 -9.49
N LYS A 69 -15.60 -0.57 -10.66
CA LYS A 69 -14.42 -0.17 -11.44
C LYS A 69 -13.53 0.78 -10.64
N ARG A 70 -14.06 1.84 -10.07
CA ARG A 70 -13.29 2.78 -9.24
C ARG A 70 -12.60 2.11 -8.05
N SER A 71 -13.28 1.17 -7.39
CA SER A 71 -12.68 0.41 -6.28
C SER A 71 -11.52 -0.46 -6.77
N LEU A 72 -11.64 -1.11 -7.93
CA LEU A 72 -10.57 -1.90 -8.52
C LEU A 72 -9.41 -1.04 -9.00
N ASP A 73 -9.70 0.08 -9.69
CA ASP A 73 -8.68 1.00 -10.17
C ASP A 73 -7.84 1.58 -9.00
N SER A 74 -8.49 1.85 -7.84
CA SER A 74 -7.81 2.36 -6.64
C SER A 74 -6.79 1.40 -6.05
N ILE A 75 -6.90 0.12 -6.38
CA ILE A 75 -5.98 -0.95 -5.93
C ILE A 75 -5.14 -1.50 -7.09
N GLY A 76 -5.19 -0.86 -8.27
CA GLY A 76 -4.46 -1.29 -9.46
C GLY A 76 -5.01 -2.58 -10.09
N GLY A 77 -6.27 -2.93 -9.81
CA GLY A 77 -6.97 -4.07 -10.40
C GLY A 77 -7.56 -3.74 -11.76
N LYS A 78 -8.13 -4.76 -12.42
CA LYS A 78 -8.84 -4.63 -13.69
C LYS A 78 -10.17 -5.35 -13.62
N VAL A 79 -11.17 -4.84 -14.33
CA VAL A 79 -12.46 -5.49 -14.54
C VAL A 79 -12.68 -5.76 -16.01
N ASP A 80 -13.11 -6.98 -16.32
CA ASP A 80 -13.50 -7.41 -17.66
C ASP A 80 -14.87 -8.03 -17.62
N ILE A 81 -15.56 -8.04 -18.77
CA ILE A 81 -16.87 -8.64 -18.93
C ILE A 81 -16.91 -9.50 -20.19
N ALA A 82 -17.36 -10.74 -20.03
CA ALA A 82 -17.71 -11.64 -21.10
C ALA A 82 -19.21 -11.92 -21.04
N THR A 83 -19.92 -11.83 -22.15
CA THR A 83 -21.38 -12.02 -22.19
C THR A 83 -21.83 -12.65 -23.50
N GLN A 84 -22.91 -13.42 -23.43
CA GLN A 84 -23.58 -13.96 -24.58
C GLN A 84 -25.09 -13.79 -24.40
N VAL A 85 -25.73 -13.16 -25.35
CA VAL A 85 -27.18 -12.92 -25.32
C VAL A 85 -27.94 -14.23 -25.25
N GLY A 86 -28.86 -14.36 -24.30
CA GLY A 86 -29.67 -15.55 -24.04
C GLY A 86 -28.96 -16.64 -23.22
N VAL A 87 -27.70 -16.43 -22.81
CA VAL A 87 -26.93 -17.43 -22.06
C VAL A 87 -26.52 -16.88 -20.68
N GLY A 88 -26.06 -15.62 -20.61
CA GLY A 88 -25.64 -15.02 -19.36
C GLY A 88 -24.44 -14.11 -19.51
N SER A 89 -23.86 -13.67 -18.35
CA SER A 89 -22.70 -12.82 -18.30
C SER A 89 -21.71 -13.30 -17.23
N THR A 90 -20.44 -13.08 -17.46
CA THR A 90 -19.34 -13.30 -16.50
C THR A 90 -18.57 -12.02 -16.34
N ILE A 91 -18.44 -11.54 -15.10
CA ILE A 91 -17.62 -10.41 -14.73
C ILE A 91 -16.36 -10.96 -14.06
N SER A 92 -15.19 -10.62 -14.61
CA SER A 92 -13.88 -11.04 -14.13
C SER A 92 -13.18 -9.87 -13.48
N LEU A 93 -12.80 -10.00 -12.20
CA LEU A 93 -12.08 -9.01 -11.41
C LEU A 93 -10.65 -9.51 -11.24
N ALA A 94 -9.70 -8.90 -11.95
CA ALA A 94 -8.28 -9.20 -11.81
C ALA A 94 -7.67 -8.27 -10.78
N LEU A 95 -7.26 -8.84 -9.64
CA LEU A 95 -6.59 -8.12 -8.56
C LEU A 95 -5.08 -8.29 -8.72
N PRO A 96 -4.27 -7.22 -8.58
CA PRO A 96 -2.83 -7.35 -8.65
C PRO A 96 -2.32 -8.25 -7.53
N SER A 97 -1.28 -9.01 -7.82
CA SER A 97 -0.60 -9.83 -6.82
C SER A 97 0.06 -8.99 -5.70
N SER A 98 0.20 -7.68 -5.92
CA SER A 98 0.67 -6.72 -4.91
C SER A 98 -0.31 -6.47 -3.76
N MET A 99 -1.56 -6.93 -3.87
CA MET A 99 -2.41 -7.17 -2.68
C MET A 99 -2.03 -8.48 -1.96
N ALA A 100 -0.98 -9.16 -2.41
CA ALA A 100 -0.48 -10.32 -1.71
C ALA A 100 -0.12 -9.95 -0.27
N LEU A 101 -0.47 -10.84 0.65
CA LEU A 101 -0.03 -10.79 2.02
C LEU A 101 1.49 -10.57 2.03
N LYS A 102 1.94 -9.47 2.60
CA LYS A 102 3.36 -9.18 2.81
C LYS A 102 3.72 -9.62 4.21
N ALA A 103 4.71 -10.48 4.33
CA ALA A 103 5.28 -10.79 5.64
C ALA A 103 6.02 -9.56 6.15
N ALA A 104 5.69 -9.11 7.35
CA ALA A 104 6.27 -7.94 7.99
C ALA A 104 6.61 -8.21 9.46
N LEU A 105 7.64 -7.56 9.95
CA LEU A 105 7.96 -7.47 11.37
C LEU A 105 7.27 -6.23 11.96
N LEU A 106 6.43 -6.45 12.95
CA LEU A 106 5.75 -5.39 13.69
C LEU A 106 6.61 -4.93 14.86
N PHE A 107 6.61 -3.63 15.11
CA PHE A 107 7.32 -3.02 16.23
C PHE A 107 6.59 -1.76 16.73
N MET A 108 6.97 -1.27 17.90
CA MET A 108 6.42 -0.04 18.48
C MET A 108 7.44 1.06 18.52
N MET A 109 6.96 2.27 18.34
CA MET A 109 7.63 3.51 18.67
C MET A 109 6.62 4.42 19.39
N GLY A 110 6.93 4.76 20.64
CA GLY A 110 5.95 5.34 21.54
C GLY A 110 4.74 4.44 21.70
N GLU A 111 3.56 4.99 21.45
CA GLU A 111 2.29 4.27 21.53
C GLU A 111 1.79 3.73 20.18
N SER A 112 2.55 3.97 19.08
CA SER A 112 2.14 3.63 17.74
C SER A 112 2.82 2.36 17.23
N GLU A 113 2.06 1.55 16.47
CA GLU A 113 2.52 0.33 15.84
C GLU A 113 2.98 0.61 14.40
N PHE A 114 4.12 0.05 14.03
CA PHE A 114 4.74 0.16 12.71
C PHE A 114 5.12 -1.22 12.18
N ALA A 115 5.33 -1.30 10.87
CA ALA A 115 5.74 -2.52 10.20
C ALA A 115 6.95 -2.28 9.28
N ILE A 116 7.87 -3.24 9.26
CA ILE A 116 8.93 -3.34 8.25
C ILE A 116 8.70 -4.62 7.45
N PRO A 117 8.68 -4.56 6.09
CA PRO A 117 8.61 -5.77 5.28
C PRO A 117 9.80 -6.70 5.56
N LEU A 118 9.54 -7.98 5.76
CA LEU A 118 10.59 -8.97 6.03
C LEU A 118 11.58 -9.13 4.87
N THR A 119 11.19 -8.74 3.66
CA THR A 119 12.08 -8.75 2.48
C THR A 119 13.31 -7.85 2.61
N TYR A 120 13.27 -6.89 3.54
CA TYR A 120 14.38 -5.98 3.84
C TYR A 120 15.01 -6.26 5.19
N THR A 121 14.48 -7.20 5.99
CA THR A 121 14.91 -7.46 7.36
C THR A 121 15.88 -8.63 7.38
N ASP A 122 17.13 -8.38 7.72
CA ASP A 122 18.17 -9.42 7.80
C ASP A 122 18.21 -10.06 9.18
N ALA A 123 18.14 -9.24 10.23
CA ALA A 123 18.27 -9.70 11.61
C ALA A 123 17.58 -8.76 12.59
N VAL A 124 17.36 -9.29 13.79
CA VAL A 124 17.01 -8.51 14.96
C VAL A 124 18.05 -8.76 16.03
N ILE A 125 18.65 -7.69 16.53
CA ILE A 125 19.73 -7.78 17.53
C ILE A 125 19.41 -6.90 18.73
N GLN A 126 20.11 -7.14 19.83
CA GLN A 126 20.08 -6.27 21.01
C GLN A 126 21.47 -5.65 21.18
N LEU A 127 21.49 -4.35 21.36
CA LEU A 127 22.68 -3.58 21.65
C LEU A 127 22.49 -2.82 22.96
N THR A 128 23.60 -2.45 23.58
CA THR A 128 23.65 -1.47 24.69
C THR A 128 24.29 -0.19 24.17
N LYS A 129 24.22 0.88 24.94
CA LYS A 129 24.89 2.14 24.60
C LYS A 129 26.39 1.97 24.35
N LYS A 130 27.02 1.03 25.04
CA LYS A 130 28.46 0.74 24.91
C LYS A 130 28.85 0.12 23.57
N ASP A 131 27.89 -0.53 22.90
CA ASP A 131 28.10 -1.17 21.59
C ASP A 131 27.98 -0.19 20.44
N ILE A 132 27.48 1.03 20.71
CA ILE A 132 27.24 2.07 19.71
C ILE A 132 28.33 3.14 19.81
N HIS A 133 29.02 3.36 18.71
CA HIS A 133 30.12 4.31 18.60
C HIS A 133 29.75 5.46 17.69
N LYS A 134 30.21 6.66 18.06
CA LYS A 134 30.05 7.87 17.26
C LYS A 134 31.19 7.99 16.26
N ILE A 135 30.89 8.08 14.97
CA ILE A 135 31.86 8.35 13.90
C ILE A 135 31.35 9.54 13.08
N GLY A 136 32.07 10.69 13.20
CA GLY A 136 31.64 11.94 12.56
C GLY A 136 30.23 12.37 13.03
N LYS A 137 29.31 12.48 12.10
CA LYS A 137 27.89 12.83 12.38
C LYS A 137 26.99 11.60 12.58
N GLY A 138 27.48 10.39 12.39
CA GLY A 138 26.69 9.16 12.44
C GLY A 138 26.99 8.31 13.68
N LEU A 139 26.11 7.36 13.92
CA LEU A 139 26.26 6.30 14.92
C LEU A 139 26.52 4.98 14.19
N VAL A 140 27.39 4.15 14.73
CA VAL A 140 27.71 2.84 14.16
C VAL A 140 27.81 1.79 15.25
N ALA A 141 27.59 0.54 14.89
CA ALA A 141 27.86 -0.63 15.72
C ALA A 141 28.45 -1.76 14.88
N ASN A 142 29.09 -2.71 15.55
CA ASN A 142 29.60 -3.91 14.91
C ASN A 142 28.55 -5.02 14.94
N HIS A 143 28.23 -5.57 13.76
CA HIS A 143 27.38 -6.73 13.58
C HIS A 143 28.04 -7.73 12.63
N LEU A 144 28.19 -8.99 13.03
CA LEU A 144 28.80 -10.07 12.21
C LEU A 144 30.13 -9.67 11.54
N LYS A 145 31.01 -8.98 12.27
CA LYS A 145 32.31 -8.46 11.79
C LYS A 145 32.21 -7.34 10.74
N LYS A 146 31.03 -6.78 10.53
CA LYS A 146 30.80 -5.59 9.70
C LYS A 146 30.42 -4.43 10.60
N THR A 147 30.75 -3.23 10.15
CA THR A 147 30.29 -1.99 10.79
C THR A 147 29.01 -1.54 10.08
N ILE A 148 27.92 -1.46 10.83
CA ILE A 148 26.62 -1.00 10.32
C ILE A 148 26.29 0.38 10.90
N SER A 149 25.61 1.21 10.13
CA SER A 149 25.05 2.46 10.61
C SER A 149 23.89 2.21 11.56
N ILE A 150 23.78 2.99 12.62
CA ILE A 150 22.69 2.92 13.61
C ILE A 150 21.85 4.19 13.51
N VAL A 151 20.54 4.03 13.37
CA VAL A 151 19.57 5.13 13.28
C VAL A 151 18.47 4.90 14.31
N PHE A 152 18.24 5.87 15.16
CA PHE A 152 17.07 5.89 16.04
C PHE A 152 15.87 6.35 15.21
N LEU A 153 14.88 5.49 15.01
CA LEU A 153 13.70 5.83 14.20
C LEU A 153 12.91 7.01 14.81
N HIS A 154 12.95 7.16 16.12
CA HIS A 154 12.39 8.33 16.79
C HIS A 154 13.00 9.65 16.28
N ASP A 155 14.31 9.70 16.15
CA ASP A 155 15.01 10.88 15.66
C ASP A 155 14.71 11.12 14.18
N LEU A 156 14.63 10.04 13.38
CA LEU A 156 14.32 10.13 11.97
C LEU A 156 12.91 10.69 11.71
N PHE A 157 11.92 10.28 12.49
CA PHE A 157 10.53 10.76 12.31
C PHE A 157 10.29 12.14 12.92
N ALA A 158 11.16 12.60 13.82
CA ALA A 158 11.14 13.97 14.35
C ALA A 158 11.71 15.00 13.36
N ILE A 159 12.39 14.55 12.30
CA ILE A 159 12.93 15.42 11.24
C ILE A 159 11.78 15.90 10.35
N THR A 160 11.46 17.18 10.40
CA THR A 160 10.38 17.80 9.63
C THR A 160 10.84 18.42 8.31
N SER A 161 12.16 18.63 8.14
CA SER A 161 12.75 19.19 6.92
C SER A 161 14.15 18.66 6.64
N LEU A 162 14.59 18.71 5.36
CA LEU A 162 15.98 18.37 4.98
C LEU A 162 17.03 19.27 5.63
N ASP A 163 16.65 20.48 6.02
CA ASP A 163 17.53 21.42 6.73
C ASP A 163 17.81 20.95 8.16
N ASP A 164 16.89 20.23 8.78
CA ASP A 164 17.07 19.65 10.12
C ASP A 164 18.14 18.54 10.13
N ILE A 165 18.34 17.83 9.04
CA ILE A 165 19.42 16.82 8.89
C ILE A 165 20.80 17.51 8.91
N ASN A 166 20.91 18.70 8.37
CA ASN A 166 22.15 19.46 8.28
C ASN A 166 22.50 20.19 9.59
N THR A 167 21.51 20.51 10.41
CA THR A 167 21.69 21.11 11.75
C THR A 167 21.99 20.06 12.81
N THR A 168 23.04 19.35 12.63
CA THR A 168 23.93 18.83 13.70
C THR A 168 23.30 18.00 14.81
N ASN A 169 23.09 16.98 15.09
CA ASN A 169 22.77 16.15 16.27
C ASN A 169 21.36 15.53 16.30
N ALA A 170 20.47 15.83 15.37
CA ALA A 170 19.14 15.21 15.38
C ALA A 170 19.23 13.67 15.44
N LEU A 171 20.07 13.05 14.61
CA LEU A 171 20.28 11.60 14.57
C LEU A 171 21.06 11.01 15.76
N GLN A 172 21.48 11.84 16.73
CA GLN A 172 22.26 11.42 17.91
C GLN A 172 21.52 11.64 19.23
N LEU A 173 20.38 12.34 19.20
CA LEU A 173 19.60 12.65 20.40
C LEU A 173 19.10 11.38 21.09
N GLY A 174 18.69 10.38 20.34
CA GLY A 174 18.25 9.10 20.87
C GLY A 174 19.31 8.45 21.77
N LEU A 175 20.56 8.39 21.32
CA LEU A 175 21.64 7.79 22.11
C LEU A 175 21.95 8.58 23.39
N THR A 176 21.80 9.91 23.39
CA THR A 176 22.07 10.75 24.56
C THR A 176 21.10 10.44 25.70
N ASN A 177 19.87 10.12 25.39
CA ASN A 177 18.80 9.85 26.36
C ASN A 177 18.81 8.40 26.89
N VAL A 178 19.62 7.51 26.32
CA VAL A 178 19.69 6.10 26.74
C VAL A 178 20.61 5.96 27.95
N LYS A 179 20.13 5.25 28.98
CA LYS A 179 20.98 4.80 30.12
C LYS A 179 21.90 3.67 29.68
N ASP A 180 23.10 3.57 30.25
CA ASP A 180 24.17 2.66 29.80
C ASP A 180 23.79 1.16 29.80
N GLU A 181 22.87 0.77 30.69
CA GLU A 181 22.47 -0.63 30.84
C GLU A 181 21.20 -1.03 30.10
N VAL A 182 20.55 -0.06 29.43
CA VAL A 182 19.30 -0.33 28.69
C VAL A 182 19.62 -1.10 27.42
N LYS A 183 18.92 -2.21 27.23
CA LYS A 183 18.96 -2.99 25.99
C LYS A 183 18.09 -2.31 24.94
N LEU A 184 18.72 -1.99 23.82
CA LEU A 184 18.08 -1.41 22.64
C LEU A 184 17.74 -2.54 21.67
N TYR A 185 16.54 -2.54 21.15
CA TYR A 185 16.14 -3.43 20.07
C TYR A 185 16.51 -2.78 18.73
N VAL A 186 17.26 -3.50 17.92
CA VAL A 186 17.75 -3.04 16.64
C VAL A 186 17.31 -4.01 15.54
N ILE A 187 16.57 -3.48 14.57
CA ILE A 187 16.19 -4.20 13.36
C ILE A 187 17.24 -3.87 12.30
N VAL A 188 18.02 -4.88 11.90
CA VAL A 188 19.00 -4.74 10.83
C VAL A 188 18.29 -4.93 9.51
N VAL A 189 18.35 -3.91 8.67
CA VAL A 189 17.76 -3.91 7.34
C VAL A 189 18.83 -3.74 6.28
N SER A 190 18.61 -4.33 5.10
CA SER A 190 19.45 -4.17 3.94
C SER A 190 18.68 -3.68 2.73
N TYR A 191 19.32 -2.77 1.98
CA TYR A 191 18.84 -2.30 0.68
C TYR A 191 20.03 -2.02 -0.24
N GLY A 192 20.12 -2.69 -1.38
CA GLY A 192 21.30 -2.67 -2.22
C GLY A 192 22.53 -3.21 -1.47
N ASN A 193 23.57 -2.39 -1.36
CA ASN A 193 24.82 -2.73 -0.66
C ASN A 193 24.92 -2.07 0.71
N ARG A 194 23.85 -1.53 1.25
CA ARG A 194 23.83 -0.82 2.54
C ARG A 194 23.11 -1.65 3.58
N GLU A 195 23.70 -1.71 4.77
CA GLU A 195 23.08 -2.29 5.97
C GLU A 195 22.92 -1.19 7.02
N VAL A 196 21.72 -1.07 7.60
CA VAL A 196 21.38 -0.08 8.63
C VAL A 196 20.64 -0.76 9.76
N GLY A 197 21.01 -0.46 11.00
CA GLY A 197 20.28 -0.90 12.18
C GLY A 197 19.31 0.20 12.65
N PHE A 198 18.02 -0.07 12.60
CA PHE A 198 16.99 0.80 13.14
C PHE A 198 16.68 0.48 14.58
N VAL A 199 16.94 1.45 15.48
CA VAL A 199 16.59 1.33 16.90
C VAL A 199 15.12 1.61 17.08
N VAL A 200 14.42 0.69 17.73
CA VAL A 200 12.98 0.73 18.02
C VAL A 200 12.73 0.52 19.52
N ASP A 201 11.57 0.95 20.02
CA ASP A 201 11.26 0.84 21.45
C ASP A 201 10.93 -0.60 21.84
N LYS A 202 10.16 -1.30 21.02
CA LYS A 202 9.73 -2.67 21.30
C LYS A 202 9.51 -3.44 20.01
N LEU A 203 9.96 -4.68 20.01
CA LEU A 203 9.60 -5.65 18.96
C LEU A 203 8.27 -6.31 19.33
N LEU A 204 7.45 -6.52 18.32
CA LEU A 204 6.21 -7.26 18.47
C LEU A 204 6.37 -8.65 17.82
N GLN A 205 5.63 -8.91 16.77
CA GLN A 205 5.61 -10.22 16.11
C GLN A 205 5.78 -10.06 14.60
N GLN A 206 6.18 -11.12 13.96
CA GLN A 206 6.06 -11.25 12.51
C GLN A 206 4.61 -11.55 12.16
N LYS A 207 4.08 -10.90 11.14
CA LYS A 207 2.72 -11.09 10.69
C LYS A 207 2.60 -10.86 9.19
N GLU A 208 1.69 -11.59 8.57
CA GLU A 208 1.25 -11.27 7.22
C GLU A 208 0.26 -10.10 7.28
N ILE A 209 0.52 -9.08 6.50
CA ILE A 209 -0.27 -7.86 6.42
C ILE A 209 -0.74 -7.60 4.99
N VAL A 210 -1.90 -6.98 4.86
CA VAL A 210 -2.38 -6.41 3.61
C VAL A 210 -2.04 -4.92 3.61
N GLU A 211 -1.02 -4.53 2.88
CA GLU A 211 -0.63 -3.14 2.76
C GLU A 211 -1.53 -2.40 1.77
N LYS A 212 -2.06 -1.26 2.19
CA LYS A 212 -2.80 -0.31 1.35
C LYS A 212 -1.96 0.94 1.14
N PRO A 213 -1.82 1.43 -0.09
CA PRO A 213 -1.10 2.68 -0.35
C PRO A 213 -1.77 3.84 0.40
N LEU A 214 -0.96 4.81 0.82
CA LEU A 214 -1.47 6.04 1.43
C LEU A 214 -2.13 6.92 0.38
N SER A 215 -3.26 7.53 0.73
CA SER A 215 -3.96 8.50 -0.11
C SER A 215 -3.59 9.93 0.31
N ARG A 216 -3.83 10.91 -0.59
CA ARG A 216 -3.65 12.33 -0.26
C ARG A 216 -4.39 12.72 1.02
N PRO A 217 -3.77 13.53 1.89
CA PRO A 217 -2.45 14.21 1.75
C PRO A 217 -1.26 13.38 2.27
N LEU A 218 -1.47 12.14 2.74
CA LEU A 218 -0.44 11.32 3.39
C LEU A 218 0.52 10.62 2.41
N ASP A 219 0.19 10.59 1.11
CA ASP A 219 1.04 10.03 0.04
C ASP A 219 2.34 10.83 -0.21
N THR A 220 2.47 11.99 0.41
CA THR A 220 3.69 12.83 0.34
C THR A 220 4.71 12.50 1.42
N THR A 221 4.41 11.59 2.35
CA THR A 221 5.35 11.19 3.41
C THR A 221 6.40 10.23 2.85
N ALA A 222 7.65 10.67 2.81
CA ALA A 222 8.77 9.92 2.22
C ALA A 222 9.14 8.62 2.97
N PHE A 223 8.64 8.41 4.18
CA PHE A 223 9.07 7.29 5.03
C PHE A 223 8.15 6.07 5.00
N PHE A 224 6.94 6.20 4.43
CA PHE A 224 5.93 5.16 4.49
C PHE A 224 5.41 4.78 3.11
N SER A 225 5.43 3.49 2.79
CA SER A 225 4.89 2.95 1.54
C SER A 225 3.37 2.75 1.59
N GLY A 226 2.82 2.61 2.79
CA GLY A 226 1.42 2.31 2.97
C GLY A 226 1.01 2.18 4.43
N ALA A 227 -0.20 1.68 4.63
CA ALA A 227 -0.74 1.34 5.94
C ALA A 227 -1.49 0.00 5.89
N THR A 228 -1.59 -0.65 7.03
CA THR A 228 -2.45 -1.82 7.22
C THR A 228 -3.32 -1.64 8.46
N ILE A 229 -4.41 -2.38 8.54
CA ILE A 229 -5.26 -2.46 9.73
C ILE A 229 -4.98 -3.81 10.40
N LEU A 230 -4.54 -3.76 11.64
CA LEU A 230 -4.26 -4.95 12.42
C LEU A 230 -5.54 -5.58 12.97
N GLY A 231 -5.45 -6.82 13.46
CA GLY A 231 -6.62 -7.54 13.99
C GLY A 231 -7.28 -6.91 15.22
N ASN A 232 -6.58 -6.01 15.92
CA ASN A 232 -7.09 -5.19 17.03
C ASN A 232 -7.81 -3.90 16.55
N GLY A 233 -7.85 -3.66 15.22
CA GLY A 233 -8.43 -2.45 14.62
C GLY A 233 -7.46 -1.26 14.52
N ASN A 234 -6.24 -1.36 15.05
CA ASN A 234 -5.26 -0.30 14.97
C ASN A 234 -4.70 -0.14 13.55
N VAL A 235 -4.45 1.10 13.17
CA VAL A 235 -3.72 1.43 11.95
C VAL A 235 -2.22 1.27 12.21
N CYS A 236 -1.56 0.52 11.34
CA CYS A 236 -0.11 0.30 11.38
C CYS A 236 0.50 0.82 10.09
N LEU A 237 1.42 1.78 10.20
CA LEU A 237 2.15 2.33 9.05
C LEU A 237 3.28 1.41 8.64
N VAL A 238 3.46 1.23 7.32
CA VAL A 238 4.50 0.38 6.73
C VAL A 238 5.64 1.24 6.24
N LEU A 239 6.85 0.97 6.72
CA LEU A 239 8.06 1.69 6.32
C LEU A 239 8.43 1.42 4.86
N ASP A 240 8.77 2.46 4.14
CA ASP A 240 9.39 2.41 2.81
C ASP A 240 10.92 2.38 2.94
N ILE A 241 11.48 1.19 3.08
CA ILE A 241 12.91 1.02 3.29
C ILE A 241 13.76 1.64 2.16
N PRO A 242 13.42 1.47 0.86
CA PRO A 242 14.09 2.19 -0.22
C PRO A 242 14.14 3.71 -0.02
N SER A 243 13.04 4.32 0.36
CA SER A 243 12.97 5.78 0.57
C SER A 243 13.70 6.25 1.83
N VAL A 244 13.68 5.44 2.90
CA VAL A 244 14.38 5.74 4.16
C VAL A 244 15.89 5.63 4.01
N MET A 245 16.40 4.78 3.10
CA MET A 245 17.83 4.49 2.92
C MET A 245 18.49 5.29 1.79
N ASN A 246 17.74 6.04 0.97
CA ASN A 246 18.25 6.91 -0.08
C ASN A 246 18.50 8.32 0.42
#